data_5528b5ef901712f0178a97e12a01ca5e
#
_entry.id   5528b5ef901712f0178a97e12a01ca5e
#
_cell.length_a   1.000
_cell.length_b   1.000
_cell.length_c   1.000
_cell.angle_alpha   90.00
_cell.angle_beta   90.00
_cell.angle_gamma   90.00
#
_symmetry.space_group_name_H-M   'P 1'
#
loop_
_entity.id
_entity.type
_entity.pdbx_description
1 polymer ?
#
loop_
_entity_poly.entity_id
_entity_poly.type
_entity_poly.pdbx_seq_one_letter_code
_entity_poly.pdbx_strand_id
1 'polypeptide(L)'
;MSYLHIGKNVMVSRRRIIGVFDLDITSQSPRTREFLERAERDGVVLDGCDDIPKSFLVCDHPYHRQIVYLSQINSQTLGKRAQGKGE
;
A
#
# COMPACT_ATOMS: atom_id res chain seq x y z
N MET A 1 -8.39 18.17 3.22
CA MET A 1 -7.73 16.96 3.64
C MET A 1 -8.22 15.78 2.89
N SER A 2 -7.32 14.94 2.46
CA SER A 2 -7.68 13.86 1.56
C SER A 2 -7.26 12.52 2.10
N TYR A 3 -8.22 11.61 2.10
CA TYR A 3 -7.98 10.22 2.44
C TYR A 3 -8.29 9.35 1.24
N LEU A 4 -7.53 8.29 1.10
CA LEU A 4 -7.65 7.34 0.02
C LEU A 4 -8.23 6.05 0.56
N HIS A 5 -9.33 5.58 -0.01
CA HIS A 5 -9.91 4.29 0.33
C HIS A 5 -9.16 3.20 -0.42
N ILE A 6 -8.56 2.27 0.30
CA ILE A 6 -7.69 1.24 -0.30
C ILE A 6 -8.24 -0.18 -0.18
N GLY A 7 -9.36 -0.34 0.47
CA GLY A 7 -10.00 -1.65 0.62
C GLY A 7 -10.94 -1.60 1.80
N LYS A 8 -11.69 -2.64 2.06
CA LYS A 8 -12.65 -2.74 3.16
C LYS A 8 -12.95 -1.38 3.81
N ASN A 9 -12.63 -1.19 5.03
CA ASN A 9 -12.84 0.06 5.75
C ASN A 9 -11.53 0.79 6.01
N VAL A 10 -10.53 0.54 5.17
CA VAL A 10 -9.20 1.10 5.36
C VAL A 10 -9.05 2.38 4.58
N MET A 11 -8.77 3.46 5.28
CA MET A 11 -8.52 4.78 4.71
C MET A 11 -7.10 5.21 5.04
N VAL A 12 -6.40 5.76 4.07
CA VAL A 12 -5.02 6.22 4.24
C VAL A 12 -4.92 7.67 3.83
N SER A 13 -4.24 8.47 4.63
CA SER A 13 -4.00 9.87 4.27
C SER A 13 -3.09 9.95 3.06
N ARG A 14 -3.49 10.68 2.03
CA ARG A 14 -2.67 10.87 0.83
C ARG A 14 -1.31 11.46 1.15
N ARG A 15 -1.24 12.31 2.15
CA ARG A 15 0.01 12.97 2.55
C ARG A 15 1.04 11.99 3.08
N ARG A 16 0.59 10.82 3.52
CA ARG A 16 1.47 9.81 4.08
C ARG A 16 1.96 8.80 3.05
N ILE A 17 1.38 8.81 1.86
CA ILE A 17 1.73 7.82 0.85
C ILE A 17 3.07 8.16 0.21
N ILE A 18 4.02 7.24 0.33
CA ILE A 18 5.34 7.37 -0.30
C ILE A 18 5.29 6.77 -1.71
N GLY A 19 4.60 5.64 -1.87
CA GLY A 19 4.49 5.01 -3.17
C GLY A 19 3.38 3.98 -3.23
N VAL A 20 2.95 3.69 -4.45
CA VAL A 20 1.96 2.66 -4.76
C VAL A 20 2.58 1.73 -5.78
N PHE A 21 2.55 0.44 -5.52
CA PHE A 21 3.26 -0.56 -6.32
C PHE A 21 2.35 -1.70 -6.73
N ASP A 22 2.55 -2.19 -7.95
CA ASP A 22 1.86 -3.37 -8.45
C ASP A 22 2.55 -4.61 -7.88
N LEU A 23 1.78 -5.43 -7.17
CA LEU A 23 2.34 -6.58 -6.49
C LEU A 23 2.79 -7.68 -7.46
N ASP A 24 2.06 -7.87 -8.55
CA ASP A 24 2.39 -8.90 -9.53
C ASP A 24 3.71 -8.60 -10.24
N ILE A 25 3.98 -7.33 -10.48
CA ILE A 25 5.21 -6.91 -11.16
C ILE A 25 6.38 -6.86 -10.18
N THR A 26 6.19 -6.16 -9.08
CA THR A 26 7.29 -5.90 -8.15
C THR A 26 7.69 -7.12 -7.34
N SER A 27 6.76 -8.05 -7.09
CA SER A 27 7.09 -9.26 -6.33
C SER A 27 8.03 -10.20 -7.05
N GLN A 28 8.29 -9.96 -8.33
CA GLN A 28 9.32 -10.71 -9.07
C GLN A 28 10.73 -10.26 -8.71
N SER A 29 10.87 -9.10 -8.09
CA SER A 29 12.14 -8.58 -7.65
C SER A 29 12.53 -9.19 -6.30
N PRO A 30 13.74 -9.78 -6.17
CA PRO A 30 14.18 -10.28 -4.87
C PRO A 30 14.24 -9.21 -3.80
N ARG A 31 14.61 -7.99 -4.17
CA ARG A 31 14.68 -6.87 -3.22
C ARG A 31 13.30 -6.50 -2.68
N THR A 32 12.30 -6.51 -3.55
CA THR A 32 10.93 -6.23 -3.13
C THR A 32 10.42 -7.31 -2.19
N ARG A 33 10.69 -8.58 -2.51
CA ARG A 33 10.29 -9.67 -1.62
C ARG A 33 10.95 -9.56 -0.26
N GLU A 34 12.23 -9.23 -0.22
CA GLU A 34 12.95 -9.01 1.04
C GLU A 34 12.35 -7.86 1.84
N PHE A 35 12.02 -6.77 1.17
CA PHE A 35 11.39 -5.63 1.80
C PHE A 35 10.06 -6.02 2.46
N LEU A 36 9.21 -6.73 1.72
CA LEU A 36 7.90 -7.14 2.23
C LEU A 36 8.03 -8.15 3.38
N GLU A 37 8.95 -9.09 3.28
CA GLU A 37 9.21 -10.05 4.35
C GLU A 37 9.70 -9.36 5.61
N ARG A 38 10.58 -8.39 5.46
CA ARG A 38 11.07 -7.62 6.59
C ARG A 38 9.94 -6.82 7.24
N ALA A 39 9.10 -6.18 6.42
CA ALA A 39 7.96 -5.43 6.93
C ALA A 39 7.00 -6.33 7.71
N GLU A 40 6.78 -7.55 7.23
CA GLU A 40 5.96 -8.52 7.95
C GLU A 40 6.57 -8.90 9.29
N ARG A 41 7.87 -9.17 9.32
CA ARG A 41 8.56 -9.50 10.57
C ARG A 41 8.49 -8.36 11.57
N ASP A 42 8.53 -7.13 11.08
CA ASP A 42 8.46 -5.94 11.93
C ASP A 42 7.03 -5.59 12.34
N GLY A 43 6.05 -6.33 11.83
CA GLY A 43 4.65 -6.12 12.20
C GLY A 43 4.04 -4.86 11.64
N VAL A 44 4.59 -4.35 10.53
CA VAL A 44 4.11 -3.09 9.93
C VAL A 44 3.36 -3.30 8.62
N VAL A 45 2.90 -4.51 8.36
CA VAL A 45 2.05 -4.81 7.20
C VAL A 45 0.60 -4.87 7.64
N LEU A 46 -0.23 -4.03 7.03
CA LEU A 46 -1.66 -4.00 7.30
C LEU A 46 -2.40 -4.49 6.05
N ASP A 47 -3.21 -5.50 6.22
CA ASP A 47 -3.94 -6.13 5.13
C ASP A 47 -5.35 -5.55 5.01
N GLY A 48 -5.58 -4.79 3.95
CA GLY A 48 -6.90 -4.22 3.64
C GLY A 48 -7.70 -5.05 2.64
N CYS A 49 -7.38 -6.34 2.51
CA CYS A 49 -7.97 -7.19 1.49
C CYS A 49 -8.86 -8.26 2.08
N ASP A 50 -9.96 -8.56 1.37
CA ASP A 50 -10.76 -9.77 1.59
C ASP A 50 -10.29 -10.90 0.71
N ASP A 51 -9.49 -10.59 -0.28
CA ASP A 51 -9.08 -11.51 -1.33
C ASP A 51 -7.57 -11.34 -1.57
N ILE A 52 -7.08 -11.89 -2.66
CA ILE A 52 -5.65 -11.83 -3.00
C ILE A 52 -5.27 -10.38 -3.28
N PRO A 53 -4.22 -9.86 -2.63
CA PRO A 53 -3.80 -8.50 -2.88
C PRO A 53 -3.21 -8.32 -4.28
N LYS A 54 -3.47 -7.16 -4.88
CA LYS A 54 -2.96 -6.81 -6.22
C LYS A 54 -1.93 -5.71 -6.17
N SER A 55 -1.92 -4.93 -5.10
CA SER A 55 -1.00 -3.81 -4.95
C SER A 55 -0.62 -3.63 -3.49
N PHE A 56 0.43 -2.86 -3.28
CA PHE A 56 0.77 -2.42 -1.93
C PHE A 56 1.16 -0.96 -1.93
N LEU A 57 0.91 -0.32 -0.81
CA LEU A 57 1.27 1.08 -0.60
C LEU A 57 2.31 1.15 0.51
N VAL A 58 3.32 1.97 0.31
CA VAL A 58 4.29 2.27 1.34
C VAL A 58 3.94 3.65 1.88
N CYS A 59 3.72 3.73 3.17
CA CYS A 59 3.29 4.95 3.83
C CYS A 59 4.22 5.33 4.96
N ASP A 60 4.32 6.62 5.16
CA ASP A 60 5.02 7.22 6.26
C ASP A 60 4.20 7.06 7.55
N HIS A 61 4.84 7.02 8.71
CA HIS A 61 4.14 6.91 10.00
C HIS A 61 4.96 7.59 11.08
N PRO A 62 4.30 8.33 12.00
CA PRO A 62 5.03 9.08 13.04
C PRO A 62 5.80 8.21 14.03
N TYR A 63 5.37 6.97 14.25
CA TYR A 63 5.98 6.09 15.24
C TYR A 63 6.75 4.91 14.64
N HIS A 64 6.61 4.71 13.32
CA HIS A 64 7.29 3.63 12.62
C HIS A 64 8.00 4.22 11.42
N ARG A 65 9.02 3.52 10.96
CA ARG A 65 9.74 3.98 9.79
C ARG A 65 8.84 4.01 8.56
N GLN A 66 8.07 2.95 8.38
CA GLN A 66 7.15 2.81 7.27
C GLN A 66 6.06 1.84 7.64
N ILE A 67 4.88 2.04 7.04
CA ILE A 67 3.76 1.10 7.12
C ILE A 67 3.47 0.64 5.71
N VAL A 68 3.23 -0.64 5.54
CA VAL A 68 2.87 -1.23 4.25
C VAL A 68 1.42 -1.67 4.30
N TYR A 69 0.61 -1.18 3.37
CA TYR A 69 -0.78 -1.60 3.24
C TYR A 69 -0.91 -2.47 2.01
N LEU A 70 -1.56 -3.63 2.16
CA LEU A 70 -1.92 -4.48 1.03
C LEU A 70 -3.32 -4.12 0.57
N SER A 71 -3.52 -4.06 -0.74
CA SER A 71 -4.80 -3.68 -1.33
C SER A 71 -5.17 -4.62 -2.48
N GLN A 72 -6.46 -4.92 -2.60
CA GLN A 72 -6.97 -5.68 -3.74
C GLN A 72 -7.33 -4.79 -4.92
N ILE A 73 -7.22 -3.48 -4.75
CA ILE A 73 -7.42 -2.51 -5.82
C ILE A 73 -6.12 -2.41 -6.61
N ASN A 74 -6.21 -2.39 -7.95
CA ASN A 74 -5.00 -2.34 -8.76
C ASN A 74 -4.25 -1.02 -8.61
N SER A 75 -2.95 -1.07 -8.89
CA SER A 75 -2.06 0.06 -8.66
C SER A 75 -2.40 1.29 -9.50
N GLN A 76 -2.93 1.09 -10.72
CA GLN A 76 -3.32 2.23 -11.56
C GLN A 76 -4.45 3.02 -10.94
N THR A 77 -5.47 2.32 -10.45
CA THR A 77 -6.60 2.97 -9.78
C THR A 77 -6.16 3.69 -8.52
N LEU A 78 -5.33 3.03 -7.71
CA LEU A 78 -4.81 3.65 -6.49
C LEU A 78 -3.95 4.86 -6.81
N GLY A 79 -3.12 4.78 -7.84
CA GLY A 79 -2.29 5.90 -8.25
C GLY A 79 -3.12 7.11 -8.67
N LYS A 80 -4.20 6.88 -9.40
CA LYS A 80 -5.10 7.97 -9.79
C LYS A 80 -5.78 8.58 -8.58
N ARG A 81 -6.24 7.76 -7.65
CA ARG A 81 -6.88 8.24 -6.42
C ARG A 81 -5.89 9.03 -5.56
N ALA A 82 -4.66 8.55 -5.49
CA ALA A 82 -3.60 9.23 -4.73
C ALA A 82 -3.30 10.62 -5.29
N GLN A 83 -3.48 10.80 -6.59
CA GLN A 83 -3.30 12.09 -7.25
C GLN A 83 -4.56 12.95 -7.20
N GLY A 84 -5.62 12.46 -6.57
CA GLY A 84 -6.89 13.18 -6.51
C GLY A 84 -7.75 13.06 -7.75
N LYS A 85 -7.40 12.14 -8.64
CA LYS A 85 -8.15 11.89 -9.87
C LYS A 85 -9.02 10.65 -9.69
N GLY A 86 -10.24 10.69 -10.22
CA GLY A 86 -11.11 9.54 -10.17
C GLY A 86 -11.80 9.30 -8.84
N GLU A 87 -11.85 10.29 -8.01
CA GLU A 87 -12.58 10.24 -6.74
C GLU A 87 -13.82 11.10 -6.82
#